data_8cde08fce59088ff2c562f5c592f1d6b
#
_entry.id   8cde08fce59088ff2c562f5c592f1d6b
#
_cell.length_a   1.000
_cell.length_b   1.000
_cell.length_c   1.000
_cell.angle_alpha   90.00
_cell.angle_beta   90.00
_cell.angle_gamma   90.00
#
_symmetry.space_group_name_H-M   'P 1'
#
loop_
_entity.id
_entity.type
_entity.pdbx_description
1 polymer ?
#
loop_
_entity_poly.entity_id
_entity_poly.type
_entity_poly.pdbx_seq_one_letter_code
_entity_poly.pdbx_strand_id
1 'polypeptide(L)'
;MSEPKQTPSTNAASPAGDTAPGTPGDITPGVEQPEGAVNPPQDTDAQQAPAPVTPTGCPFHVGAAAGAGAGSNPDPRAQQGEYLTTAQGARLSETSKSLRAGERGPLLMQDHHFREKITHFDHERIPERVVHARGVGAHGVFVANGNASKISKAAVFKKDKETPVFVRFSTVLGSRGSADTVRDTRGWATKFYTEEGTWDLVGNNIPVFFIQDGIKFPDVIHAGKPHPDREIPQAQSAHDTFWDFVSLHTEAQHHTLWNMSDRGIPRSYRMMEGFGIHTFRFINDAGETTLVKFHWKPKFGVHSQVWEEAQIAAGVDPDFHRRDLADAIEAGAFPEWDMGVQIFPDTPDQMFQGIDLLDPTKIVPEELAPVEIIGTVTLNKNPGNYFEETEQVAFHPGHLVPGIDVTNDP
;
A
#
# COMPACT_ATOMS: atom_id res chain seq x y z
N MET A 1 47.09 12.37 37.37
CA MET A 1 48.44 11.77 37.17
C MET A 1 48.27 10.28 37.27
N SER A 2 48.37 9.59 36.14
CA SER A 2 48.83 8.24 35.83
C SER A 2 48.25 7.81 34.50
N GLU A 3 49.14 7.67 33.55
CA GLU A 3 48.89 7.23 32.18
C GLU A 3 48.52 5.73 32.11
N PRO A 4 47.79 5.28 31.08
CA PRO A 4 47.56 3.89 30.79
C PRO A 4 48.69 3.29 29.92
N LYS A 5 49.16 2.12 30.31
CA LYS A 5 50.19 1.31 29.64
C LYS A 5 49.69 0.73 28.30
N GLN A 6 50.54 0.90 27.29
CA GLN A 6 50.48 0.18 26.03
C GLN A 6 50.96 -1.25 26.19
N THR A 7 50.33 -2.21 25.54
CA THR A 7 50.83 -3.56 25.29
C THR A 7 51.10 -3.79 23.82
N PRO A 8 52.15 -4.56 23.47
CA PRO A 8 52.72 -4.56 22.10
C PRO A 8 52.07 -5.60 21.18
N SER A 9 52.05 -5.26 19.90
CA SER A 9 51.72 -6.11 18.76
C SER A 9 52.79 -7.17 18.52
N THR A 10 52.38 -8.40 18.27
CA THR A 10 53.25 -9.44 17.69
C THR A 10 52.75 -9.76 16.28
N ASN A 11 53.58 -9.41 15.33
CA ASN A 11 53.53 -9.94 13.95
C ASN A 11 53.98 -11.39 13.95
N ALA A 12 53.21 -12.26 13.27
CA ALA A 12 53.74 -13.54 12.80
C ALA A 12 53.39 -13.73 11.33
N ALA A 13 54.42 -14.04 10.58
CA ALA A 13 54.46 -14.16 9.13
C ALA A 13 53.79 -15.46 8.62
N SER A 14 53.27 -15.37 7.41
CA SER A 14 52.84 -16.50 6.57
C SER A 14 54.02 -17.26 6.00
N PRO A 15 53.88 -18.52 5.60
CA PRO A 15 54.57 -19.06 4.47
C PRO A 15 53.65 -19.39 3.31
N ALA A 16 54.16 -19.05 2.13
CA ALA A 16 53.59 -19.37 0.84
C ALA A 16 53.66 -20.86 0.53
N GLY A 17 52.67 -21.34 -0.17
CA GLY A 17 52.63 -22.67 -0.75
C GLY A 17 51.73 -22.66 -2.02
N ASP A 18 52.37 -22.60 -3.18
CA ASP A 18 51.81 -22.84 -4.49
C ASP A 18 51.15 -24.22 -4.61
N THR A 19 49.92 -24.29 -5.10
CA THR A 19 49.52 -25.32 -6.10
C THR A 19 48.20 -24.90 -6.73
N ALA A 20 48.24 -24.65 -8.03
CA ALA A 20 47.05 -24.52 -8.87
C ALA A 20 46.45 -25.89 -9.14
N PRO A 21 45.12 -26.06 -9.10
CA PRO A 21 44.45 -27.21 -9.70
C PRO A 21 43.90 -26.86 -11.07
N GLY A 22 44.01 -27.84 -11.95
CA GLY A 22 43.72 -27.80 -13.35
C GLY A 22 42.22 -27.62 -13.69
N THR A 23 42.01 -27.16 -14.90
CA THR A 23 40.73 -27.07 -15.63
C THR A 23 40.00 -28.39 -15.70
N PRO A 24 38.70 -28.43 -15.31
CA PRO A 24 37.88 -29.60 -15.65
C PRO A 24 37.34 -29.48 -17.08
N GLY A 25 37.53 -30.56 -17.80
CA GLY A 25 37.08 -30.68 -19.18
C GLY A 25 35.56 -30.73 -19.33
N ASP A 26 35.12 -30.30 -20.52
CA ASP A 26 33.80 -30.43 -21.07
C ASP A 26 33.23 -31.87 -20.93
N ILE A 27 32.10 -31.96 -20.22
CA ILE A 27 31.20 -33.11 -20.33
C ILE A 27 29.82 -32.57 -20.65
N THR A 28 29.49 -32.51 -21.92
CA THR A 28 28.10 -32.38 -22.40
C THR A 28 27.49 -33.79 -22.50
N PRO A 29 26.44 -34.09 -21.72
CA PRO A 29 25.61 -35.26 -22.04
C PRO A 29 24.63 -34.85 -23.13
N GLY A 30 24.66 -35.57 -24.24
CA GLY A 30 23.68 -35.46 -25.30
C GLY A 30 22.30 -35.85 -24.80
N VAL A 31 21.34 -34.93 -24.90
CA VAL A 31 19.93 -35.24 -24.77
C VAL A 31 19.40 -35.51 -26.15
N GLU A 32 19.11 -36.78 -26.45
CA GLU A 32 18.33 -37.17 -27.61
C GLU A 32 16.90 -36.64 -27.47
N GLN A 33 16.45 -35.89 -28.48
CA GLN A 33 15.05 -35.46 -28.57
C GLN A 33 14.21 -36.65 -29.08
N PRO A 34 13.06 -36.93 -28.48
CA PRO A 34 12.15 -37.92 -29.05
C PRO A 34 11.46 -37.36 -30.29
N GLU A 35 11.58 -38.07 -31.40
CA GLU A 35 10.79 -37.83 -32.60
C GLU A 35 9.31 -38.15 -32.31
N GLY A 36 8.43 -37.20 -32.66
CA GLY A 36 6.98 -37.44 -32.66
C GLY A 36 6.12 -36.41 -31.93
N ALA A 37 6.36 -35.13 -32.11
CA ALA A 37 5.36 -34.13 -31.73
C ALA A 37 4.38 -33.90 -32.88
N VAL A 38 3.20 -34.48 -32.77
CA VAL A 38 2.06 -34.20 -33.66
C VAL A 38 1.51 -32.80 -33.26
N ASN A 39 1.52 -31.89 -34.23
CA ASN A 39 0.87 -30.57 -34.04
C ASN A 39 -0.63 -30.77 -33.81
N PRO A 40 -1.23 -30.14 -32.80
CA PRO A 40 -2.66 -30.15 -32.64
C PRO A 40 -3.34 -29.36 -33.77
N PRO A 41 -4.57 -29.74 -34.19
CA PRO A 41 -5.29 -29.08 -35.25
C PRO A 41 -5.57 -27.60 -34.88
N GLN A 42 -5.36 -26.73 -35.87
CA GLN A 42 -5.75 -25.32 -35.77
C GLN A 42 -7.28 -25.23 -35.81
N ASP A 43 -7.90 -24.92 -34.69
CA ASP A 43 -9.30 -24.52 -34.64
C ASP A 43 -9.45 -23.10 -35.21
N THR A 44 -10.16 -23.02 -36.34
CA THR A 44 -10.41 -21.78 -37.09
C THR A 44 -11.69 -21.04 -36.64
N ASP A 45 -12.18 -21.27 -35.45
CA ASP A 45 -13.34 -20.55 -34.92
C ASP A 45 -13.02 -19.88 -33.55
N ALA A 46 -12.07 -18.96 -33.56
CA ALA A 46 -11.94 -18.00 -32.43
C ALA A 46 -12.97 -16.91 -32.62
N GLN A 47 -14.10 -17.04 -31.93
CA GLN A 47 -15.02 -15.93 -31.69
C GLN A 47 -14.27 -14.78 -31.06
N GLN A 48 -14.28 -13.62 -31.72
CA GLN A 48 -13.71 -12.37 -31.20
C GLN A 48 -14.33 -12.07 -29.82
N ALA A 49 -13.49 -12.03 -28.82
CA ALA A 49 -13.86 -11.47 -27.52
C ALA A 49 -14.24 -9.98 -27.70
N PRO A 50 -15.24 -9.48 -26.98
CA PRO A 50 -15.62 -8.07 -27.06
C PRO A 50 -14.44 -7.19 -26.65
N ALA A 51 -14.20 -6.14 -27.42
CA ALA A 51 -13.14 -5.18 -27.16
C ALA A 51 -13.29 -4.55 -25.76
N PRO A 52 -12.18 -4.38 -25.00
CA PRO A 52 -12.25 -3.75 -23.69
C PRO A 52 -12.72 -2.30 -23.83
N VAL A 53 -13.69 -1.93 -23.01
CA VAL A 53 -14.23 -0.57 -22.93
C VAL A 53 -13.18 0.31 -22.25
N THR A 54 -12.59 1.23 -22.99
CA THR A 54 -11.60 2.20 -22.49
C THR A 54 -12.29 3.24 -21.60
N PRO A 55 -11.77 3.51 -20.37
CA PRO A 55 -12.24 4.65 -19.58
C PRO A 55 -11.79 5.96 -20.24
N THR A 56 -12.73 6.78 -20.66
CA THR A 56 -12.47 8.14 -21.12
C THR A 56 -12.16 9.05 -19.93
N GLY A 57 -10.97 9.62 -19.85
CA GLY A 57 -10.77 10.71 -18.91
C GLY A 57 -9.39 11.14 -18.45
N CYS A 58 -8.30 10.70 -19.04
CA CYS A 58 -6.99 11.29 -18.71
C CYS A 58 -6.17 11.55 -20.00
N PRO A 59 -5.72 12.79 -20.28
CA PRO A 59 -4.93 13.10 -21.47
C PRO A 59 -3.53 12.51 -21.46
N PHE A 60 -3.12 11.83 -20.38
CA PHE A 60 -1.81 11.19 -20.25
C PHE A 60 -1.87 9.65 -20.16
N HIS A 61 -2.96 9.04 -20.63
CA HIS A 61 -2.94 7.60 -20.81
C HIS A 61 -1.91 7.23 -21.87
N VAL A 62 -0.73 6.89 -21.41
CA VAL A 62 0.10 5.93 -22.12
C VAL A 62 -0.64 4.62 -21.91
N GLY A 63 -1.62 4.35 -22.78
CA GLY A 63 -2.48 3.19 -22.65
C GLY A 63 -1.67 1.90 -22.54
N ALA A 64 -2.26 0.87 -21.99
CA ALA A 64 -1.74 -0.50 -21.93
C ALA A 64 -1.28 -1.07 -23.30
N ALA A 65 -1.52 -0.38 -24.38
CA ALA A 65 -0.96 -0.61 -25.70
C ALA A 65 0.58 -0.50 -25.76
N ALA A 66 1.24 0.05 -24.76
CA ALA A 66 2.71 0.07 -24.69
C ALA A 66 3.33 -1.35 -24.60
N GLY A 67 2.56 -2.37 -24.29
CA GLY A 67 3.00 -3.75 -24.28
C GLY A 67 2.92 -4.46 -25.65
N ALA A 68 2.14 -3.96 -26.58
CA ALA A 68 1.97 -4.56 -27.88
C ALA A 68 2.90 -3.89 -28.90
N GLY A 69 4.09 -4.43 -29.08
CA GLY A 69 4.98 -4.00 -30.14
C GLY A 69 5.62 -2.66 -29.88
N ALA A 70 6.39 -2.58 -28.80
CA ALA A 70 7.28 -1.45 -28.58
C ALA A 70 8.08 -1.15 -29.85
N GLY A 71 7.77 -0.08 -30.54
CA GLY A 71 8.55 0.37 -31.67
C GLY A 71 7.84 0.67 -32.96
N SER A 72 6.58 0.29 -33.12
CA SER A 72 5.80 0.73 -34.27
C SER A 72 4.82 1.82 -33.83
N ASN A 73 4.82 2.92 -34.51
CA ASN A 73 3.72 3.86 -34.38
C ASN A 73 2.48 3.19 -34.92
N PRO A 74 1.52 2.83 -34.07
CA PRO A 74 0.29 2.29 -34.57
C PRO A 74 -0.39 3.34 -35.45
N ASP A 75 -0.94 2.93 -36.60
CA ASP A 75 -1.78 3.81 -37.39
C ASP A 75 -2.89 4.35 -36.51
N PRO A 76 -2.94 5.66 -36.25
CA PRO A 76 -3.92 6.26 -35.35
C PRO A 76 -5.37 5.99 -35.77
N ARG A 77 -5.58 5.67 -37.03
CA ARG A 77 -6.89 5.31 -37.58
C ARG A 77 -7.26 3.88 -37.29
N ALA A 78 -6.28 2.98 -37.25
CA ALA A 78 -6.46 1.57 -36.90
C ALA A 78 -6.67 1.38 -35.38
N GLN A 79 -6.23 2.32 -34.56
CA GLN A 79 -6.29 2.24 -33.10
C GLN A 79 -7.15 3.34 -32.47
N GLN A 80 -8.13 3.87 -33.21
CA GLN A 80 -9.09 4.87 -32.72
C GLN A 80 -8.47 6.08 -32.02
N GLY A 81 -7.28 6.49 -32.46
CA GLY A 81 -6.57 7.65 -31.93
C GLY A 81 -5.58 7.37 -30.82
N GLU A 82 -5.37 6.11 -30.40
CA GLU A 82 -4.31 5.74 -29.49
C GLU A 82 -2.95 5.83 -30.20
N TYR A 83 -2.12 6.75 -29.79
CA TYR A 83 -0.76 6.95 -30.30
C TYR A 83 0.11 7.61 -29.22
N LEU A 84 1.41 7.36 -29.30
CA LEU A 84 2.37 8.05 -28.45
C LEU A 84 2.60 9.47 -28.94
N THR A 85 2.81 10.37 -28.01
CA THR A 85 3.14 11.77 -28.28
C THR A 85 4.37 12.20 -27.48
N THR A 86 5.00 13.28 -27.93
CA THR A 86 5.90 14.07 -27.08
C THR A 86 5.10 14.77 -25.97
N ALA A 87 5.76 15.32 -24.96
CA ALA A 87 5.13 16.13 -23.92
C ALA A 87 4.36 17.36 -24.49
N GLN A 88 4.72 17.82 -25.70
CA GLN A 88 4.04 18.92 -26.41
C GLN A 88 2.91 18.44 -27.33
N GLY A 89 2.58 17.16 -27.32
CA GLY A 89 1.47 16.60 -28.08
C GLY A 89 1.79 16.25 -29.54
N ALA A 90 3.05 16.32 -29.97
CA ALA A 90 3.44 15.89 -31.31
C ALA A 90 3.44 14.37 -31.40
N ARG A 91 2.78 13.80 -32.41
CA ARG A 91 2.72 12.34 -32.62
C ARG A 91 4.10 11.76 -32.93
N LEU A 92 4.39 10.63 -32.34
CA LEU A 92 5.61 9.86 -32.58
C LEU A 92 5.33 8.76 -33.61
N SER A 93 6.18 8.72 -34.63
CA SER A 93 6.14 7.68 -35.68
C SER A 93 6.98 6.45 -35.32
N GLU A 94 7.99 6.63 -34.48
CA GLU A 94 8.94 5.58 -34.10
C GLU A 94 9.47 5.88 -32.69
N THR A 95 9.45 4.91 -31.82
CA THR A 95 9.93 5.04 -30.44
C THR A 95 11.04 4.04 -30.06
N SER A 96 11.43 3.17 -30.99
CA SER A 96 12.47 2.16 -30.77
C SER A 96 13.84 2.54 -31.37
N LYS A 97 13.89 3.62 -32.16
CA LYS A 97 15.10 4.09 -32.82
C LYS A 97 15.37 5.56 -32.51
N SER A 98 16.64 5.88 -32.28
CA SER A 98 17.10 7.25 -32.11
C SER A 98 17.75 7.77 -33.39
N LEU A 99 17.78 9.11 -33.58
CA LEU A 99 18.48 9.76 -34.66
C LEU A 99 19.99 9.57 -34.51
N ARG A 100 20.66 9.21 -35.60
CA ARG A 100 22.11 8.97 -35.65
C ARG A 100 22.76 9.67 -36.82
N ALA A 101 24.05 9.99 -36.69
CA ALA A 101 24.88 10.48 -37.77
C ALA A 101 25.37 9.31 -38.66
N GLY A 102 24.44 8.74 -39.46
CA GLY A 102 24.68 7.54 -40.26
C GLY A 102 24.29 6.25 -39.52
N GLU A 103 24.26 5.15 -40.25
CA GLU A 103 23.71 3.85 -39.77
C GLU A 103 24.36 3.32 -38.48
N ARG A 104 25.69 3.51 -38.36
CA ARG A 104 26.47 3.11 -37.19
C ARG A 104 27.13 4.28 -36.48
N GLY A 105 26.73 5.51 -36.82
CA GLY A 105 27.25 6.74 -36.25
C GLY A 105 26.74 7.04 -34.84
N PRO A 106 27.28 8.08 -34.22
CA PRO A 106 26.84 8.51 -32.89
C PRO A 106 25.41 9.00 -32.90
N LEU A 107 24.73 8.84 -31.74
CA LEU A 107 23.43 9.37 -31.46
C LEU A 107 23.47 10.90 -31.46
N LEU A 108 22.44 11.53 -32.05
CA LEU A 108 22.33 12.97 -32.09
C LEU A 108 21.51 13.49 -30.92
N MET A 109 22.08 14.43 -30.17
CA MET A 109 21.42 15.10 -29.04
C MET A 109 20.27 16.01 -29.49
N GLN A 110 20.13 16.28 -30.78
CA GLN A 110 18.95 16.94 -31.37
C GLN A 110 17.70 16.08 -31.38
N ASP A 111 17.84 14.77 -31.16
CA ASP A 111 16.68 13.89 -31.02
C ASP A 111 15.89 14.24 -29.77
N HIS A 112 14.82 14.99 -29.96
CA HIS A 112 13.97 15.44 -28.87
C HIS A 112 13.29 14.27 -28.16
N HIS A 113 12.77 13.30 -28.91
CA HIS A 113 12.11 12.13 -28.37
C HIS A 113 13.06 11.25 -27.54
N PHE A 114 14.31 11.06 -28.00
CA PHE A 114 15.30 10.32 -27.25
C PHE A 114 15.56 10.98 -25.88
N ARG A 115 15.80 12.30 -25.84
CA ARG A 115 16.05 13.01 -24.59
C ARG A 115 14.85 12.92 -23.65
N GLU A 116 13.67 13.12 -24.17
CA GLU A 116 12.41 13.05 -23.40
C GLU A 116 12.22 11.65 -22.80
N LYS A 117 12.41 10.60 -23.60
CA LYS A 117 12.26 9.21 -23.18
C LYS A 117 13.28 8.82 -22.10
N ILE A 118 14.54 9.18 -22.25
CA ILE A 118 15.59 8.91 -21.25
C ILE A 118 15.34 9.71 -19.98
N THR A 119 15.03 10.99 -20.10
CA THR A 119 14.74 11.85 -18.93
C THR A 119 13.55 11.33 -18.15
N HIS A 120 12.48 10.91 -18.83
CA HIS A 120 11.34 10.30 -18.16
C HIS A 120 11.75 9.01 -17.42
N PHE A 121 12.51 8.13 -18.08
CA PHE A 121 13.00 6.90 -17.48
C PHE A 121 13.85 7.16 -16.23
N ASP A 122 14.78 8.11 -16.28
CA ASP A 122 15.65 8.45 -15.16
C ASP A 122 14.88 9.01 -13.95
N HIS A 123 13.64 9.47 -14.15
CA HIS A 123 12.78 10.07 -13.11
C HIS A 123 11.50 9.26 -12.81
N GLU A 124 11.44 7.99 -13.20
CA GLU A 124 10.30 7.12 -12.94
C GLU A 124 10.11 6.77 -11.46
N ARG A 125 11.14 6.97 -10.65
CA ARG A 125 11.09 6.65 -9.23
C ARG A 125 10.97 7.92 -8.40
N ILE A 126 10.09 7.85 -7.39
CA ILE A 126 10.01 8.81 -6.30
C ILE A 126 10.44 8.10 -5.01
N PRO A 127 10.85 8.83 -3.97
CA PRO A 127 11.11 8.22 -2.66
C PRO A 127 9.90 7.42 -2.20
N GLU A 128 10.13 6.21 -1.71
CA GLU A 128 9.05 5.45 -1.10
C GLU A 128 8.61 6.07 0.23
N ARG A 129 7.39 5.80 0.69
CA ARG A 129 6.92 6.26 2.00
C ARG A 129 7.80 5.70 3.09
N VAL A 130 8.08 6.50 4.11
CA VAL A 130 8.88 6.08 5.29
C VAL A 130 8.25 4.86 5.97
N VAL A 131 6.93 4.86 6.06
CA VAL A 131 6.10 3.72 6.46
C VAL A 131 5.01 3.52 5.43
N HIS A 132 4.43 2.33 5.36
CA HIS A 132 3.39 1.97 4.38
C HIS A 132 3.86 2.03 2.91
N ALA A 133 5.15 1.80 2.65
CA ALA A 133 5.70 1.85 1.30
C ALA A 133 5.04 0.84 0.36
N ARG A 134 4.86 -0.41 0.85
CA ARG A 134 4.13 -1.43 0.10
C ARG A 134 2.63 -1.30 0.34
N GLY A 135 1.87 -1.11 -0.72
CA GLY A 135 0.42 -0.98 -0.64
C GLY A 135 -0.29 -1.18 -1.96
N VAL A 136 -1.60 -1.21 -1.91
CA VAL A 136 -2.51 -1.34 -3.05
C VAL A 136 -3.70 -0.41 -2.84
N GLY A 137 -4.18 0.20 -3.92
CA GLY A 137 -5.34 1.09 -3.89
C GLY A 137 -6.53 0.50 -4.66
N ALA A 138 -7.72 0.96 -4.31
CA ALA A 138 -8.93 0.70 -5.07
C ALA A 138 -9.91 1.88 -4.95
N HIS A 139 -10.66 2.12 -6.00
CA HIS A 139 -11.78 3.05 -5.99
C HIS A 139 -13.05 2.35 -5.50
N GLY A 140 -13.93 3.13 -4.92
CA GLY A 140 -15.21 2.62 -4.45
C GLY A 140 -16.21 3.72 -4.18
N VAL A 141 -17.29 3.33 -3.50
CA VAL A 141 -18.37 4.21 -3.07
C VAL A 141 -18.70 3.93 -1.62
N PHE A 142 -18.82 4.98 -0.84
CA PHE A 142 -19.42 4.95 0.49
C PHE A 142 -20.87 5.38 0.40
N VAL A 143 -21.77 4.58 0.97
CA VAL A 143 -23.21 4.87 1.04
C VAL A 143 -23.62 5.01 2.51
N ALA A 144 -24.03 6.21 2.90
CA ALA A 144 -24.43 6.49 4.27
C ALA A 144 -25.87 5.99 4.53
N ASN A 145 -26.11 5.44 5.73
CA ASN A 145 -27.47 5.02 6.17
C ASN A 145 -28.27 6.12 6.89
N GLY A 146 -27.64 7.27 7.16
CA GLY A 146 -28.24 8.42 7.82
C GLY A 146 -28.18 8.40 9.35
N ASN A 147 -27.66 7.35 9.98
CA ASN A 147 -27.59 7.27 11.45
C ASN A 147 -26.71 8.36 12.05
N ALA A 148 -25.57 8.66 11.43
CA ALA A 148 -24.63 9.69 11.89
C ALA A 148 -25.16 11.12 11.69
N SER A 149 -26.18 11.36 10.86
CA SER A 149 -26.75 12.71 10.65
C SER A 149 -27.36 13.34 11.91
N LYS A 150 -27.58 12.55 12.94
CA LYS A 150 -28.09 13.06 14.23
C LYS A 150 -26.99 13.71 15.08
N ILE A 151 -25.76 13.27 14.88
CA ILE A 151 -24.58 13.69 15.68
C ILE A 151 -23.56 14.45 14.87
N SER A 152 -23.65 14.45 13.53
CA SER A 152 -22.76 15.20 12.65
C SER A 152 -23.57 15.85 11.53
N LYS A 153 -23.28 17.13 11.26
CA LYS A 153 -23.84 17.88 10.12
C LYS A 153 -23.15 17.59 8.78
N ALA A 154 -22.07 16.80 8.77
CA ALA A 154 -21.31 16.50 7.56
C ALA A 154 -22.21 15.90 6.47
N ALA A 155 -22.16 16.45 5.27
CA ALA A 155 -23.01 16.04 4.16
C ALA A 155 -22.79 14.56 3.76
N VAL A 156 -21.60 14.03 3.97
CA VAL A 156 -21.25 12.63 3.71
C VAL A 156 -22.11 11.63 4.49
N PHE A 157 -22.68 12.01 5.63
CA PHE A 157 -23.51 11.13 6.47
C PHE A 157 -25.02 11.25 6.24
N LYS A 158 -25.45 12.08 5.28
CA LYS A 158 -26.87 12.17 4.92
C LYS A 158 -27.35 10.82 4.38
N LYS A 159 -28.56 10.44 4.76
CA LYS A 159 -29.14 9.17 4.34
C LYS A 159 -29.11 8.99 2.82
N ASP A 160 -28.71 7.80 2.38
CA ASP A 160 -28.60 7.39 0.98
C ASP A 160 -27.61 8.25 0.16
N LYS A 161 -26.77 9.04 0.83
CA LYS A 161 -25.71 9.80 0.17
C LYS A 161 -24.63 8.85 -0.32
N GLU A 162 -24.39 8.85 -1.62
CA GLU A 162 -23.26 8.20 -2.26
C GLU A 162 -22.08 9.15 -2.30
N THR A 163 -20.93 8.71 -1.81
CA THR A 163 -19.67 9.48 -1.84
C THR A 163 -18.58 8.63 -2.47
N PRO A 164 -17.95 9.07 -3.57
CA PRO A 164 -16.80 8.37 -4.13
C PRO A 164 -15.67 8.29 -3.10
N VAL A 165 -14.99 7.14 -3.06
CA VAL A 165 -13.84 6.93 -2.18
C VAL A 165 -12.67 6.34 -2.94
N PHE A 166 -11.46 6.60 -2.43
CA PHE A 166 -10.26 5.87 -2.76
C PHE A 166 -9.68 5.28 -1.48
N VAL A 167 -9.50 3.97 -1.44
CA VAL A 167 -8.94 3.26 -0.29
C VAL A 167 -7.57 2.73 -0.64
N ARG A 168 -6.61 2.91 0.26
CA ARG A 168 -5.29 2.31 0.17
C ARG A 168 -5.02 1.40 1.37
N PHE A 169 -4.76 0.13 1.09
CA PHE A 169 -4.23 -0.83 2.05
C PHE A 169 -2.72 -0.94 1.92
N SER A 170 -2.03 -1.26 3.02
CA SER A 170 -0.57 -1.36 3.03
C SER A 170 -0.06 -2.21 4.19
N THR A 171 1.17 -2.70 4.10
CA THR A 171 1.96 -3.07 5.29
C THR A 171 2.53 -1.80 5.92
N VAL A 172 3.26 -1.89 7.05
CA VAL A 172 3.84 -0.72 7.73
C VAL A 172 5.34 -0.66 7.53
N LEU A 173 6.08 -1.70 7.92
CA LEU A 173 7.54 -1.65 8.05
C LEU A 173 8.29 -2.00 6.78
N GLY A 174 7.71 -2.84 5.92
CA GLY A 174 8.36 -3.34 4.73
C GLY A 174 8.60 -2.28 3.66
N SER A 175 9.67 -2.44 2.88
CA SER A 175 9.91 -1.66 1.67
C SER A 175 8.82 -1.93 0.62
N ARG A 176 8.76 -1.09 -0.40
CA ARG A 176 7.80 -1.26 -1.51
C ARG A 176 7.87 -2.64 -2.18
N GLY A 177 9.05 -3.24 -2.24
CA GLY A 177 9.29 -4.56 -2.84
C GLY A 177 9.16 -5.74 -1.90
N SER A 178 8.81 -5.53 -0.63
CA SER A 178 8.59 -6.63 0.32
C SER A 178 7.31 -7.43 0.00
N ALA A 179 7.16 -8.60 0.64
CA ALA A 179 5.97 -9.44 0.43
C ALA A 179 4.75 -8.91 1.21
N ASP A 180 3.55 -9.17 0.69
CA ASP A 180 2.29 -8.77 1.32
C ASP A 180 1.98 -9.54 2.61
N THR A 181 2.35 -10.81 2.68
CA THR A 181 1.93 -11.72 3.77
C THR A 181 2.90 -11.75 4.97
N VAL A 182 3.86 -10.83 5.01
CA VAL A 182 4.71 -10.66 6.20
C VAL A 182 3.86 -10.32 7.42
N ARG A 183 4.32 -10.76 8.62
CA ARG A 183 3.71 -10.31 9.87
C ARG A 183 3.98 -8.83 10.05
N ASP A 184 2.91 -8.06 10.02
CA ASP A 184 2.97 -6.61 10.18
C ASP A 184 1.56 -6.08 10.47
N THR A 185 1.45 -4.88 11.01
CA THR A 185 0.22 -4.10 11.03
C THR A 185 -0.15 -3.76 9.59
N ARG A 186 -1.44 -3.76 9.26
CA ARG A 186 -1.91 -3.29 7.95
C ARG A 186 -2.45 -1.87 8.09
N GLY A 187 -1.96 -0.99 7.22
CA GLY A 187 -2.51 0.34 7.06
C GLY A 187 -3.83 0.31 6.29
N TRP A 188 -4.69 1.23 6.66
CA TRP A 188 -5.97 1.47 6.00
C TRP A 188 -6.21 2.96 5.91
N ALA A 189 -6.14 3.52 4.71
CA ALA A 189 -6.42 4.94 4.49
C ALA A 189 -7.56 5.09 3.49
N THR A 190 -8.55 5.88 3.84
CA THR A 190 -9.72 6.17 2.99
C THR A 190 -9.81 7.66 2.73
N LYS A 191 -9.88 8.03 1.48
CA LYS A 191 -10.15 9.37 1.00
C LYS A 191 -11.58 9.45 0.49
N PHE A 192 -12.38 10.33 1.10
CA PHE A 192 -13.75 10.61 0.69
C PHE A 192 -13.77 11.89 -0.13
N TYR A 193 -14.28 11.81 -1.34
CA TYR A 193 -14.47 12.96 -2.23
C TYR A 193 -15.85 13.55 -2.01
N THR A 194 -16.02 14.33 -0.95
CA THR A 194 -17.31 14.89 -0.57
C THR A 194 -17.61 16.19 -1.32
N GLU A 195 -18.85 16.63 -1.31
CA GLU A 195 -19.26 17.92 -1.88
C GLU A 195 -18.76 19.13 -1.06
N GLU A 196 -18.32 18.88 0.19
CA GLU A 196 -17.79 19.90 1.10
C GLU A 196 -16.26 19.96 1.12
N GLY A 197 -15.61 19.10 0.34
CA GLY A 197 -14.16 18.95 0.26
C GLY A 197 -13.72 17.52 0.43
N THR A 198 -12.42 17.30 0.52
CA THR A 198 -11.83 15.98 0.76
C THR A 198 -11.76 15.71 2.25
N TRP A 199 -12.25 14.54 2.66
CA TRP A 199 -12.07 14.01 4.00
C TRP A 199 -11.20 12.76 3.95
N ASP A 200 -10.12 12.73 4.74
CA ASP A 200 -9.21 11.60 4.84
C ASP A 200 -9.35 10.94 6.22
N LEU A 201 -9.63 9.64 6.23
CA LEU A 201 -9.61 8.82 7.44
C LEU A 201 -8.49 7.80 7.34
N VAL A 202 -7.47 7.96 8.20
CA VAL A 202 -6.28 7.10 8.24
C VAL A 202 -6.36 6.20 9.46
N GLY A 203 -6.12 4.92 9.27
CA GLY A 203 -6.20 3.93 10.34
C GLY A 203 -5.41 2.66 10.05
N ASN A 204 -5.63 1.65 10.86
CA ASN A 204 -4.97 0.36 10.79
C ASN A 204 -5.95 -0.79 11.04
N ASN A 205 -5.52 -2.03 10.78
CA ASN A 205 -6.28 -3.24 11.08
C ASN A 205 -6.14 -3.70 12.55
N ILE A 206 -5.43 -2.95 13.36
CA ILE A 206 -5.24 -3.19 14.80
C ILE A 206 -5.88 -2.02 15.56
N PRO A 207 -6.65 -2.27 16.64
CA PRO A 207 -7.47 -1.24 17.27
C PRO A 207 -6.72 -0.23 18.13
N VAL A 208 -5.44 -0.44 18.35
CA VAL A 208 -4.57 0.43 19.15
C VAL A 208 -3.32 0.82 18.38
N PHE A 209 -2.74 1.97 18.72
CA PHE A 209 -1.48 2.44 18.14
C PHE A 209 -0.26 1.96 18.93
N PHE A 210 0.92 2.08 18.34
CA PHE A 210 2.18 1.62 18.93
C PHE A 210 2.56 2.37 20.20
N ILE A 211 2.34 3.68 20.20
CA ILE A 211 2.80 4.62 21.23
C ILE A 211 1.74 5.69 21.44
N GLN A 212 1.83 6.38 22.58
CA GLN A 212 0.96 7.52 22.88
C GLN A 212 1.59 8.84 22.41
N ASP A 213 2.82 9.13 22.83
CA ASP A 213 3.52 10.36 22.45
C ASP A 213 4.17 10.23 21.07
N GLY A 214 3.75 11.08 20.14
CA GLY A 214 4.21 11.08 18.75
C GLY A 214 5.72 11.22 18.56
N ILE A 215 6.47 11.78 19.56
CA ILE A 215 7.92 11.86 19.48
C ILE A 215 8.60 10.48 19.42
N LYS A 216 7.95 9.43 19.91
CA LYS A 216 8.45 8.05 19.89
C LYS A 216 8.19 7.34 18.56
N PHE A 217 7.42 7.94 17.65
CA PHE A 217 7.09 7.28 16.37
C PHE A 217 8.33 7.01 15.52
N PRO A 218 9.25 7.96 15.30
CA PRO A 218 10.50 7.65 14.61
C PRO A 218 11.28 6.51 15.25
N ASP A 219 11.32 6.43 16.57
CA ASP A 219 12.08 5.42 17.29
C ASP A 219 11.51 4.00 17.11
N VAL A 220 10.18 3.83 17.22
CA VAL A 220 9.55 2.52 17.00
C VAL A 220 9.69 2.08 15.54
N ILE A 221 9.65 3.02 14.60
CA ILE A 221 9.84 2.70 13.18
C ILE A 221 11.30 2.32 12.91
N HIS A 222 12.27 3.08 13.39
CA HIS A 222 13.69 2.74 13.24
C HIS A 222 14.02 1.38 13.91
N ALA A 223 13.41 1.10 15.06
CA ALA A 223 13.57 -0.20 15.72
C ALA A 223 13.07 -1.39 14.87
N GLY A 224 12.04 -1.18 14.04
CA GLY A 224 11.49 -2.20 13.13
C GLY A 224 12.10 -2.23 11.71
N LYS A 225 12.91 -1.22 11.34
CA LYS A 225 13.56 -1.14 10.03
C LYS A 225 14.89 -1.91 9.98
N PRO A 226 15.42 -2.20 8.79
CA PRO A 226 16.77 -2.75 8.63
C PRO A 226 17.83 -1.90 9.34
N HIS A 227 18.88 -2.55 9.86
CA HIS A 227 20.01 -1.85 10.46
C HIS A 227 20.72 -0.96 9.45
N PRO A 228 21.13 0.26 9.82
CA PRO A 228 21.65 1.25 8.89
C PRO A 228 23.03 0.91 8.30
N ASP A 229 23.76 0.00 8.90
CA ASP A 229 25.10 -0.42 8.46
C ASP A 229 25.07 -1.42 7.30
N ARG A 230 24.08 -2.33 7.27
CA ARG A 230 24.02 -3.43 6.30
C ARG A 230 22.67 -3.61 5.65
N GLU A 231 21.67 -2.85 6.05
CA GLU A 231 20.28 -2.93 5.59
C GLU A 231 19.64 -4.32 5.75
N ILE A 232 19.99 -5.01 6.82
CA ILE A 232 19.41 -6.28 7.26
C ILE A 232 19.03 -6.21 8.76
N PRO A 233 18.03 -7.01 9.19
CA PRO A 233 17.11 -7.82 8.39
C PRO A 233 16.10 -6.96 7.63
N GLN A 234 15.47 -7.50 6.56
CA GLN A 234 14.35 -6.86 5.91
C GLN A 234 13.25 -6.63 6.94
N ALA A 235 12.63 -5.44 6.94
CA ALA A 235 11.70 -5.00 7.96
C ALA A 235 10.58 -6.00 8.23
N GLN A 236 10.62 -6.57 9.42
CA GLN A 236 9.64 -7.48 9.99
C GLN A 236 9.59 -7.24 11.49
N SER A 237 8.45 -7.49 12.14
CA SER A 237 8.25 -7.25 13.56
C SER A 237 8.97 -8.29 14.47
N ALA A 238 10.12 -8.80 14.07
CA ALA A 238 10.76 -9.92 14.77
C ALA A 238 12.29 -9.85 14.80
N HIS A 239 12.89 -8.68 14.91
CA HIS A 239 14.32 -8.56 15.14
C HIS A 239 14.67 -7.81 16.43
N ASP A 240 15.94 -7.85 16.84
CA ASP A 240 16.40 -7.47 18.17
C ASP A 240 16.05 -6.03 18.58
N THR A 241 16.29 -5.05 17.73
CA THR A 241 16.01 -3.64 18.06
C THR A 241 14.53 -3.36 18.26
N PHE A 242 13.64 -4.06 17.56
CA PHE A 242 12.20 -3.96 17.79
C PHE A 242 11.82 -4.45 19.20
N TRP A 243 12.35 -5.59 19.61
CA TRP A 243 12.10 -6.14 20.93
C TRP A 243 12.74 -5.32 22.06
N ASP A 244 13.89 -4.71 21.80
CA ASP A 244 14.48 -3.73 22.71
C ASP A 244 13.55 -2.54 22.93
N PHE A 245 13.02 -1.96 21.85
CA PHE A 245 12.06 -0.86 21.96
C PHE A 245 10.83 -1.25 22.78
N VAL A 246 10.21 -2.39 22.47
CA VAL A 246 9.00 -2.86 23.16
C VAL A 246 9.25 -3.14 24.64
N SER A 247 10.43 -3.67 24.99
CA SER A 247 10.81 -3.95 26.38
C SER A 247 11.05 -2.68 27.20
N LEU A 248 11.56 -1.63 26.55
CA LEU A 248 11.85 -0.35 27.19
C LEU A 248 10.65 0.62 27.22
N HIS A 249 9.69 0.45 26.30
CA HIS A 249 8.49 1.28 26.18
C HIS A 249 7.23 0.41 26.39
N THR A 250 6.83 0.25 27.64
CA THR A 250 5.76 -0.68 28.04
C THR A 250 4.40 -0.36 27.39
N GLU A 251 4.15 0.89 27.01
CA GLU A 251 2.94 1.28 26.29
C GLU A 251 2.79 0.60 24.92
N ALA A 252 3.91 0.20 24.29
CA ALA A 252 3.92 -0.48 23.00
C ALA A 252 3.54 -1.97 23.10
N GLN A 253 3.44 -2.53 24.29
CA GLN A 253 3.14 -3.96 24.47
C GLN A 253 1.73 -4.30 24.00
N HIS A 254 0.74 -3.44 24.21
CA HIS A 254 -0.63 -3.70 23.79
C HIS A 254 -0.72 -3.88 22.28
N HIS A 255 -0.19 -2.94 21.51
CA HIS A 255 -0.11 -3.06 20.06
C HIS A 255 0.70 -4.29 19.62
N THR A 256 1.83 -4.56 20.28
CA THR A 256 2.69 -5.69 19.94
C THR A 256 1.98 -7.03 20.12
N LEU A 257 1.19 -7.20 21.18
CA LEU A 257 0.38 -8.41 21.37
C LEU A 257 -0.64 -8.60 20.24
N TRP A 258 -1.31 -7.53 19.82
CA TRP A 258 -2.20 -7.57 18.66
C TRP A 258 -1.44 -7.92 17.38
N ASN A 259 -0.28 -7.32 17.14
CA ASN A 259 0.53 -7.58 15.96
C ASN A 259 1.09 -9.02 15.92
N MET A 260 1.36 -9.61 17.07
CA MET A 260 1.79 -11.01 17.20
C MET A 260 0.62 -12.00 17.15
N SER A 261 -0.62 -11.53 17.26
CA SER A 261 -1.81 -12.34 17.08
C SER A 261 -2.09 -12.61 15.58
N ASP A 262 -3.20 -13.28 15.31
CA ASP A 262 -3.70 -13.55 13.96
C ASP A 262 -3.97 -12.26 13.16
N ARG A 263 -4.20 -11.12 13.83
CA ARG A 263 -4.40 -9.83 13.17
C ARG A 263 -3.17 -9.36 12.39
N GLY A 264 -1.97 -9.79 12.77
CA GLY A 264 -0.71 -9.47 12.08
C GLY A 264 -0.51 -10.23 10.76
N ILE A 265 -1.31 -11.26 10.48
CA ILE A 265 -1.23 -12.10 9.27
C ILE A 265 -2.62 -12.32 8.66
N PRO A 266 -3.32 -11.26 8.23
CA PRO A 266 -4.65 -11.40 7.64
C PRO A 266 -4.60 -12.28 6.37
N ARG A 267 -5.68 -13.01 6.12
CA ARG A 267 -5.80 -13.86 4.94
C ARG A 267 -5.90 -13.04 3.65
N SER A 268 -6.55 -11.89 3.72
CA SER A 268 -6.77 -10.96 2.61
C SER A 268 -7.04 -9.57 3.16
N TYR A 269 -6.77 -8.54 2.38
CA TYR A 269 -7.25 -7.19 2.69
C TYR A 269 -8.78 -7.13 2.80
N ARG A 270 -9.50 -7.98 2.07
CA ARG A 270 -10.97 -8.06 2.10
C ARG A 270 -11.55 -8.66 3.39
N MET A 271 -10.71 -9.28 4.21
CA MET A 271 -11.08 -10.06 5.40
C MET A 271 -10.45 -9.51 6.68
N MET A 272 -10.16 -8.24 6.73
CA MET A 272 -9.63 -7.58 7.92
C MET A 272 -10.54 -6.44 8.35
N GLU A 273 -10.61 -6.20 9.65
CA GLU A 273 -11.19 -4.99 10.22
C GLU A 273 -10.27 -3.80 10.02
N GLY A 274 -10.84 -2.61 10.11
CA GLY A 274 -10.08 -1.36 10.17
C GLY A 274 -10.54 -0.51 11.35
N PHE A 275 -9.61 0.28 11.88
CA PHE A 275 -9.85 1.15 13.04
C PHE A 275 -9.25 2.54 12.77
N GLY A 276 -10.02 3.58 13.02
CA GLY A 276 -9.52 4.95 12.98
C GLY A 276 -8.58 5.27 14.13
N ILE A 277 -8.56 4.43 15.17
CA ILE A 277 -7.72 4.46 16.39
C ILE A 277 -7.94 5.72 17.21
N HIS A 278 -7.63 6.89 16.66
CA HIS A 278 -7.80 8.17 17.32
C HIS A 278 -9.27 8.53 17.51
N THR A 279 -9.54 9.39 18.49
CA THR A 279 -10.86 9.94 18.75
C THR A 279 -11.07 11.20 17.94
N PHE A 280 -12.24 11.33 17.33
CA PHE A 280 -12.66 12.51 16.59
C PHE A 280 -13.89 13.15 17.27
N ARG A 281 -14.16 14.40 16.94
CA ARG A 281 -15.33 15.12 17.41
C ARG A 281 -16.32 15.28 16.27
N PHE A 282 -17.56 14.84 16.47
CA PHE A 282 -18.66 15.17 15.59
C PHE A 282 -19.40 16.40 16.10
N ILE A 283 -19.89 17.22 15.18
CA ILE A 283 -20.63 18.45 15.46
C ILE A 283 -21.91 18.41 14.65
N ASN A 284 -23.06 18.45 15.33
CA ASN A 284 -24.38 18.45 14.69
C ASN A 284 -24.81 19.84 14.23
N ASP A 285 -26.00 19.96 13.63
CA ASP A 285 -26.53 21.23 13.14
C ASP A 285 -26.84 22.22 14.28
N ALA A 286 -27.07 21.75 15.49
CA ALA A 286 -27.26 22.59 16.67
C ALA A 286 -25.96 23.07 17.30
N GLY A 287 -24.81 22.59 16.81
CA GLY A 287 -23.49 22.87 17.36
C GLY A 287 -23.14 22.00 18.58
N GLU A 288 -23.95 20.98 18.88
CA GLU A 288 -23.64 20.02 19.95
C GLU A 288 -22.54 19.07 19.49
N THR A 289 -21.64 18.72 20.42
CA THR A 289 -20.46 17.88 20.13
C THR A 289 -20.58 16.50 20.72
N THR A 290 -20.00 15.53 20.03
CA THR A 290 -19.96 14.13 20.41
C THR A 290 -18.63 13.53 20.00
N LEU A 291 -17.98 12.75 20.86
CA LEU A 291 -16.74 12.06 20.52
C LEU A 291 -17.04 10.73 19.86
N VAL A 292 -16.22 10.35 18.87
CA VAL A 292 -16.38 9.09 18.13
C VAL A 292 -15.04 8.41 17.85
N LYS A 293 -15.07 7.08 17.79
CA LYS A 293 -13.99 6.23 17.23
C LYS A 293 -14.53 5.44 16.06
N PHE A 294 -13.81 5.46 14.93
CA PHE A 294 -14.24 4.80 13.69
C PHE A 294 -13.84 3.35 13.63
N HIS A 295 -14.72 2.53 13.05
CA HIS A 295 -14.55 1.10 12.81
C HIS A 295 -14.96 0.72 11.40
N TRP A 296 -14.23 -0.23 10.80
CA TRP A 296 -14.57 -0.88 9.54
C TRP A 296 -14.75 -2.37 9.79
N LYS A 297 -15.97 -2.90 9.56
CA LYS A 297 -16.30 -4.31 9.78
C LYS A 297 -16.49 -5.02 8.44
N PRO A 298 -15.61 -5.97 8.06
CA PRO A 298 -15.70 -6.62 6.75
C PRO A 298 -16.91 -7.52 6.68
N LYS A 299 -17.68 -7.45 5.58
CA LYS A 299 -18.84 -8.33 5.38
C LYS A 299 -18.45 -9.78 5.13
N PHE A 300 -17.24 -10.04 4.67
CA PHE A 300 -16.68 -11.40 4.57
C PHE A 300 -16.22 -11.99 5.91
N GLY A 301 -16.32 -11.23 7.01
CA GLY A 301 -15.77 -11.63 8.30
C GLY A 301 -14.24 -11.47 8.37
N VAL A 302 -13.71 -11.70 9.57
CA VAL A 302 -12.27 -11.59 9.85
C VAL A 302 -11.64 -12.98 9.76
N HIS A 303 -10.67 -13.13 8.86
CA HIS A 303 -9.94 -14.36 8.66
C HIS A 303 -8.43 -14.08 8.55
N SER A 304 -7.64 -14.98 9.09
CA SER A 304 -6.18 -14.89 9.11
C SER A 304 -5.55 -16.12 8.47
N GLN A 305 -4.30 -15.99 8.08
CA GLN A 305 -3.46 -17.12 7.70
C GLN A 305 -2.89 -17.78 8.96
N VAL A 306 -2.38 -19.00 8.82
CA VAL A 306 -1.45 -19.56 9.80
C VAL A 306 -0.01 -19.18 9.43
N TRP A 307 0.90 -19.25 10.38
CA TRP A 307 2.28 -18.76 10.18
C TRP A 307 2.98 -19.40 8.99
N GLU A 308 2.90 -20.71 8.87
CA GLU A 308 3.53 -21.48 7.79
C GLU A 308 2.95 -21.08 6.41
N GLU A 309 1.64 -20.90 6.33
CA GLU A 309 0.96 -20.44 5.12
C GLU A 309 1.44 -19.05 4.71
N ALA A 310 1.54 -18.13 5.66
CA ALA A 310 2.01 -16.77 5.41
C ALA A 310 3.46 -16.74 4.91
N GLN A 311 4.33 -17.59 5.46
CA GLN A 311 5.73 -17.72 5.03
C GLN A 311 5.84 -18.30 3.62
N ILE A 312 5.08 -19.34 3.31
CA ILE A 312 5.06 -19.96 1.98
C ILE A 312 4.52 -18.97 0.95
N ALA A 313 3.41 -18.31 1.26
CA ALA A 313 2.83 -17.30 0.37
C ALA A 313 3.80 -16.16 0.09
N ALA A 314 4.51 -15.66 1.10
CA ALA A 314 5.51 -14.60 0.94
C ALA A 314 6.62 -14.98 -0.05
N GLY A 315 7.01 -16.25 -0.09
CA GLY A 315 8.06 -16.76 -0.99
C GLY A 315 7.56 -17.12 -2.38
N VAL A 316 6.36 -17.67 -2.50
CA VAL A 316 5.80 -18.14 -3.77
C VAL A 316 5.11 -17.04 -4.55
N ASP A 317 4.34 -16.17 -3.86
CA ASP A 317 3.64 -15.04 -4.44
C ASP A 317 3.73 -13.83 -3.50
N PRO A 318 4.77 -12.99 -3.62
CA PRO A 318 4.91 -11.79 -2.80
C PRO A 318 3.73 -10.82 -2.94
N ASP A 319 2.99 -10.88 -4.04
CA ASP A 319 1.84 -10.02 -4.35
C ASP A 319 0.48 -10.64 -3.96
N PHE A 320 0.48 -11.62 -3.08
CA PHE A 320 -0.69 -12.44 -2.74
C PHE A 320 -1.93 -11.61 -2.38
N HIS A 321 -1.82 -10.64 -1.48
CA HIS A 321 -2.96 -9.78 -1.10
C HIS A 321 -3.32 -8.76 -2.17
N ARG A 322 -2.32 -8.21 -2.90
CA ARG A 322 -2.58 -7.32 -4.03
C ARG A 322 -3.38 -8.02 -5.12
N ARG A 323 -2.96 -9.25 -5.47
CA ARG A 323 -3.62 -10.06 -6.48
C ARG A 323 -5.04 -10.41 -6.05
N ASP A 324 -5.24 -10.89 -4.83
CA ASP A 324 -6.55 -11.24 -4.29
C ASP A 324 -7.54 -10.08 -4.38
N LEU A 325 -7.13 -8.86 -4.01
CA LEU A 325 -7.99 -7.68 -4.10
C LEU A 325 -8.29 -7.30 -5.56
N ALA A 326 -7.26 -7.28 -6.40
CA ALA A 326 -7.41 -6.87 -7.80
C ALA A 326 -8.29 -7.85 -8.57
N ASP A 327 -8.05 -9.15 -8.43
CA ASP A 327 -8.79 -10.21 -9.11
C ASP A 327 -10.26 -10.25 -8.65
N ALA A 328 -10.50 -10.04 -7.34
CA ALA A 328 -11.87 -9.98 -6.82
C ALA A 328 -12.67 -8.81 -7.41
N ILE A 329 -12.06 -7.63 -7.50
CA ILE A 329 -12.71 -6.46 -8.10
C ILE A 329 -12.93 -6.68 -9.61
N GLU A 330 -11.96 -7.22 -10.32
CA GLU A 330 -12.08 -7.51 -11.75
C GLU A 330 -13.17 -8.54 -12.05
N ALA A 331 -13.33 -9.54 -11.18
CA ALA A 331 -14.38 -10.55 -11.27
C ALA A 331 -15.77 -10.05 -10.82
N GLY A 332 -15.90 -8.80 -10.37
CA GLY A 332 -17.15 -8.25 -9.84
C GLY A 332 -17.52 -8.76 -8.42
N ALA A 333 -16.62 -9.45 -7.74
CA ALA A 333 -16.77 -9.88 -6.35
C ALA A 333 -16.32 -8.76 -5.39
N PHE A 334 -17.03 -7.65 -5.42
CA PHE A 334 -16.68 -6.42 -4.74
C PHE A 334 -16.61 -6.60 -3.23
N PRO A 335 -15.46 -6.28 -2.59
CA PRO A 335 -15.37 -6.31 -1.14
C PRO A 335 -16.13 -5.15 -0.51
N GLU A 336 -16.77 -5.44 0.63
CA GLU A 336 -17.58 -4.48 1.36
C GLU A 336 -17.25 -4.47 2.84
N TRP A 337 -17.35 -3.29 3.44
CA TRP A 337 -17.25 -3.09 4.89
C TRP A 337 -18.35 -2.18 5.38
N ASP A 338 -18.93 -2.53 6.50
CA ASP A 338 -19.75 -1.61 7.26
C ASP A 338 -18.85 -0.64 8.04
N MET A 339 -19.05 0.64 7.79
CA MET A 339 -18.42 1.70 8.57
C MET A 339 -19.28 2.00 9.79
N GLY A 340 -18.68 2.00 10.95
CA GLY A 340 -19.36 2.29 12.19
C GLY A 340 -18.57 3.22 13.09
N VAL A 341 -19.24 3.71 14.14
CA VAL A 341 -18.64 4.54 15.17
C VAL A 341 -19.03 4.04 16.56
N GLN A 342 -18.08 4.04 17.48
CA GLN A 342 -18.37 4.08 18.91
C GLN A 342 -18.63 5.54 19.29
N ILE A 343 -19.64 5.79 20.12
CA ILE A 343 -20.11 7.14 20.45
C ILE A 343 -19.91 7.42 21.93
N PHE A 344 -19.33 8.57 22.24
CA PHE A 344 -19.02 8.98 23.60
C PHE A 344 -19.48 10.43 23.85
N PRO A 345 -19.87 10.78 25.10
CA PRO A 345 -20.10 12.18 25.46
C PRO A 345 -18.79 13.00 25.36
N ASP A 346 -18.89 14.21 24.83
CA ASP A 346 -17.76 15.15 24.80
C ASP A 346 -17.64 15.87 26.16
N THR A 347 -16.96 15.21 27.08
CA THR A 347 -16.70 15.76 28.43
C THR A 347 -15.40 16.55 28.45
N PRO A 348 -15.23 17.53 29.36
CA PRO A 348 -14.00 18.32 29.42
C PRO A 348 -12.72 17.52 29.68
N ASP A 349 -12.82 16.39 30.38
CA ASP A 349 -11.72 15.48 30.66
C ASP A 349 -11.53 14.40 29.59
N GLN A 350 -12.48 14.29 28.65
CA GLN A 350 -12.48 13.30 27.55
C GLN A 350 -12.25 11.86 28.02
N MET A 351 -12.76 11.55 29.21
CA MET A 351 -12.71 10.20 29.81
C MET A 351 -14.03 9.48 29.63
N PHE A 352 -13.97 8.17 29.45
CA PHE A 352 -15.14 7.30 29.42
C PHE A 352 -14.94 6.09 30.33
N GLN A 353 -15.71 5.99 31.40
CA GLN A 353 -15.65 4.91 32.39
C GLN A 353 -14.21 4.60 32.90
N GLY A 354 -13.40 5.65 33.09
CA GLY A 354 -12.01 5.53 33.53
C GLY A 354 -11.01 5.23 32.43
N ILE A 355 -11.46 5.19 31.17
CA ILE A 355 -10.60 5.03 29.99
C ILE A 355 -10.37 6.40 29.39
N ASP A 356 -9.12 6.78 29.16
CA ASP A 356 -8.74 7.98 28.43
C ASP A 356 -9.02 7.77 26.94
N LEU A 357 -9.96 8.54 26.37
CA LEU A 357 -10.35 8.46 24.97
C LEU A 357 -9.25 8.98 24.03
N LEU A 358 -8.32 9.78 24.54
CA LEU A 358 -7.22 10.33 23.75
C LEU A 358 -5.99 9.44 23.74
N ASP A 359 -5.90 8.45 24.66
CA ASP A 359 -4.79 7.48 24.64
C ASP A 359 -4.99 6.45 23.52
N PRO A 360 -4.21 6.51 22.41
CA PRO A 360 -4.39 5.60 21.29
C PRO A 360 -3.89 4.18 21.58
N THR A 361 -3.25 3.95 22.74
CA THR A 361 -2.80 2.62 23.16
C THR A 361 -3.89 1.87 23.94
N LYS A 362 -5.04 2.49 24.14
CA LYS A 362 -6.16 1.92 24.88
C LYS A 362 -7.33 1.62 23.93
N ILE A 363 -8.10 0.61 24.29
CA ILE A 363 -9.32 0.22 23.60
C ILE A 363 -10.53 0.49 24.51
N VAL A 364 -11.64 0.91 23.92
CA VAL A 364 -12.94 0.88 24.59
C VAL A 364 -13.68 -0.38 24.12
N PRO A 365 -13.95 -1.34 25.00
CA PRO A 365 -14.68 -2.55 24.65
C PRO A 365 -16.07 -2.24 24.05
N GLU A 366 -16.49 -3.00 23.03
CA GLU A 366 -17.79 -2.81 22.38
C GLU A 366 -18.98 -3.10 23.35
N GLU A 367 -18.75 -3.88 24.40
CA GLU A 367 -19.73 -4.13 25.45
C GLU A 367 -20.05 -2.86 26.28
N LEU A 368 -19.09 -1.93 26.37
CA LEU A 368 -19.29 -0.66 27.06
C LEU A 368 -19.82 0.43 26.12
N ALA A 369 -19.39 0.41 24.87
CA ALA A 369 -19.81 1.33 23.83
C ALA A 369 -19.95 0.58 22.50
N PRO A 370 -21.16 0.10 22.17
CA PRO A 370 -21.41 -0.64 20.93
C PRO A 370 -21.07 0.19 19.68
N VAL A 371 -20.63 -0.47 18.63
CA VAL A 371 -20.39 0.17 17.33
C VAL A 371 -21.71 0.36 16.61
N GLU A 372 -22.09 1.59 16.34
CA GLU A 372 -23.25 1.95 15.52
C GLU A 372 -22.83 2.08 14.05
N ILE A 373 -23.47 1.30 13.17
CA ILE A 373 -23.19 1.36 11.73
C ILE A 373 -23.77 2.64 11.14
N ILE A 374 -22.94 3.37 10.40
CA ILE A 374 -23.27 4.67 9.78
C ILE A 374 -23.29 4.62 8.25
N GLY A 375 -22.80 3.56 7.64
CA GLY A 375 -22.80 3.36 6.19
C GLY A 375 -22.02 2.13 5.78
N THR A 376 -21.93 1.92 4.47
CA THR A 376 -21.18 0.81 3.87
C THR A 376 -20.26 1.34 2.79
N VAL A 377 -19.02 0.87 2.77
CA VAL A 377 -18.09 1.08 1.65
C VAL A 377 -18.02 -0.15 0.78
N THR A 378 -18.09 0.05 -0.53
CA THR A 378 -17.90 -1.00 -1.55
C THR A 378 -16.75 -0.59 -2.46
N LEU A 379 -15.74 -1.45 -2.62
CA LEU A 379 -14.65 -1.22 -3.58
C LEU A 379 -14.98 -1.93 -4.88
N ASN A 380 -15.13 -1.18 -5.97
CA ASN A 380 -15.70 -1.69 -7.21
C ASN A 380 -14.88 -1.39 -8.47
N LYS A 381 -13.67 -0.76 -8.32
CA LYS A 381 -12.84 -0.45 -9.47
C LYS A 381 -11.36 -0.44 -9.09
N ASN A 382 -10.55 -1.16 -9.86
CA ASN A 382 -9.10 -1.10 -9.78
C ASN A 382 -8.55 0.23 -10.32
N PRO A 383 -7.39 0.73 -9.82
CA PRO A 383 -6.69 1.85 -10.44
C PRO A 383 -6.32 1.55 -11.89
N GLY A 384 -6.41 2.54 -12.76
CA GLY A 384 -5.94 2.44 -14.13
C GLY A 384 -4.42 2.59 -14.26
N ASN A 385 -3.80 3.31 -13.33
CA ASN A 385 -2.36 3.51 -13.26
C ASN A 385 -1.89 3.52 -11.81
N TYR A 386 -1.10 2.50 -11.44
CA TYR A 386 -0.61 2.36 -10.07
C TYR A 386 0.25 3.56 -9.61
N PHE A 387 1.15 4.05 -10.46
CA PHE A 387 2.03 5.16 -10.09
C PHE A 387 1.23 6.45 -9.86
N GLU A 388 0.34 6.77 -10.77
CA GLU A 388 -0.47 7.99 -10.72
C GLU A 388 -1.47 7.97 -9.56
N GLU A 389 -2.22 6.87 -9.42
CA GLU A 389 -3.38 6.80 -8.54
C GLU A 389 -3.06 6.24 -7.15
N THR A 390 -2.02 5.40 -7.02
CA THR A 390 -1.71 4.70 -5.78
C THR A 390 -0.36 5.12 -5.18
N GLU A 391 0.71 5.15 -6.00
CA GLU A 391 2.03 5.54 -5.50
C GLU A 391 2.08 7.00 -5.07
N GLN A 392 1.46 7.89 -5.83
CA GLN A 392 1.45 9.32 -5.56
C GLN A 392 0.33 9.79 -4.62
N VAL A 393 -0.66 8.96 -4.30
CA VAL A 393 -1.74 9.38 -3.43
C VAL A 393 -1.22 9.76 -2.04
N ALA A 394 -1.69 10.89 -1.53
CA ALA A 394 -1.38 11.36 -0.19
C ALA A 394 -2.66 11.43 0.65
N PHE A 395 -2.55 11.05 1.92
CA PHE A 395 -3.61 11.16 2.91
C PHE A 395 -3.15 12.08 4.03
N HIS A 396 -4.04 12.95 4.47
CA HIS A 396 -3.75 13.91 5.54
C HIS A 396 -4.86 13.86 6.59
N PRO A 397 -4.58 13.42 7.84
CA PRO A 397 -5.61 13.34 8.89
C PRO A 397 -6.30 14.66 9.22
N GLY A 398 -5.67 15.79 8.89
CA GLY A 398 -6.25 17.14 9.02
C GLY A 398 -7.18 17.53 7.86
N HIS A 399 -7.35 16.70 6.82
CA HIS A 399 -8.39 16.89 5.82
C HIS A 399 -9.73 16.48 6.40
N LEU A 400 -10.43 17.45 6.97
CA LEU A 400 -11.74 17.30 7.61
C LEU A 400 -12.77 18.14 6.86
N VAL A 401 -14.03 17.80 7.05
CA VAL A 401 -15.18 18.53 6.48
C VAL A 401 -16.08 19.06 7.61
N PRO A 402 -16.92 20.07 7.36
CA PRO A 402 -17.83 20.59 8.38
C PRO A 402 -18.63 19.49 9.06
N GLY A 403 -18.63 19.44 10.38
CA GLY A 403 -19.30 18.41 11.17
C GLY A 403 -18.37 17.30 11.68
N ILE A 404 -17.10 17.29 11.24
CA ILE A 404 -16.03 16.42 11.75
C ILE A 404 -14.88 17.31 12.18
N ASP A 405 -14.36 17.13 13.40
CA ASP A 405 -13.25 17.90 13.95
C ASP A 405 -12.32 16.99 14.77
N VAL A 406 -11.17 17.55 15.13
CA VAL A 406 -10.23 16.93 16.06
C VAL A 406 -10.68 17.10 17.50
N THR A 407 -10.04 16.37 18.41
CA THR A 407 -10.23 16.49 19.86
C THR A 407 -9.26 17.52 20.47
N ASN A 408 -9.28 17.60 21.80
CA ASN A 408 -8.36 18.49 22.53
C ASN A 408 -7.01 17.81 22.85
N ASP A 409 -6.66 16.78 22.10
CA ASP A 409 -5.33 16.14 22.19
C ASP A 409 -4.26 17.19 21.82
N PRO A 410 -3.23 17.43 22.68
CA PRO A 410 -2.23 18.48 22.49
C PRO A 410 -1.30 18.24 21.30
#